data_88aee4a854a0e5086e6d3fe6fbcc499e
#
_entry.id   88aee4a854a0e5086e6d3fe6fbcc499e
#
_cell.length_a   1.000
_cell.length_b   1.000
_cell.length_c   1.000
_cell.angle_alpha   90.00
_cell.angle_beta   90.00
_cell.angle_gamma   90.00
#
_symmetry.space_group_name_H-M   'P 1'
#
loop_
_entity.id
_entity.type
_entity.pdbx_description
1 polymer ?
#
loop_
_entity_poly.entity_id
_entity_poly.type
_entity_poly.pdbx_seq_one_letter_code
_entity_poly.pdbx_strand_id
1 'polypeptide(L)'
;YGKNNENKLYLSLILDLYDRYPVGYEISDHNNNELVFNTFRTAVEANPGAHPLFHSDGGFQYTNPVFVRMLKDNGMEQSMSRVHCCIDNGPMEGFWGILKCEIYHYGKKYETREELEEAIREWIRYYSDERYQRRFGVKTPYEVRSEALCNENPVQYPIPENKAIQKYKATHYA
;
A
#
# COMPACT_ATOMS: atom_id res chain seq x y z
N TYR A 1 2.20 10.12 11.77
CA TYR A 1 1.75 9.42 12.97
C TYR A 1 2.46 10.01 14.20
N GLY A 2 1.82 10.10 15.34
CA GLY A 2 2.32 10.75 16.56
C GLY A 2 1.45 11.93 16.99
N LYS A 3 1.23 12.11 18.28
CA LYS A 3 0.36 13.19 18.81
C LYS A 3 1.08 14.52 19.03
N ASN A 4 2.39 14.50 19.16
CA ASN A 4 3.21 15.70 19.31
C ASN A 4 4.02 15.90 18.04
N ASN A 5 4.24 17.16 17.63
CA ASN A 5 5.04 17.47 16.43
C ASN A 5 6.46 16.89 16.47
N GLU A 6 7.00 16.64 17.66
CA GLU A 6 8.34 16.10 17.86
C GLU A 6 8.47 14.60 17.54
N ASN A 7 7.36 13.85 17.64
CA ASN A 7 7.32 12.39 17.42
C ASN A 7 6.55 12.00 16.16
N LYS A 8 6.46 12.90 15.17
CA LYS A 8 5.74 12.63 13.93
C LYS A 8 6.59 11.81 12.99
N LEU A 9 6.03 10.69 12.52
CA LEU A 9 6.60 9.86 11.47
C LEU A 9 5.68 9.80 10.25
N TYR A 10 6.29 9.63 9.10
CA TYR A 10 5.64 9.41 7.82
C TYR A 10 5.98 8.01 7.31
N LEU A 11 4.99 7.29 6.87
CA LEU A 11 5.13 5.98 6.26
C LEU A 11 4.71 6.08 4.79
N SER A 12 5.60 5.68 3.90
CA SER A 12 5.30 5.41 2.50
C SER A 12 5.32 3.91 2.26
N LEU A 13 4.37 3.38 1.47
CA LEU A 13 4.23 1.95 1.25
C LEU A 13 3.64 1.67 -0.13
N ILE A 14 4.14 0.64 -0.78
CA ILE A 14 3.60 0.10 -2.03
C ILE A 14 2.96 -1.25 -1.72
N LEU A 15 1.68 -1.39 -2.06
CA LEU A 15 0.86 -2.56 -1.82
C LEU A 15 0.57 -3.27 -3.14
N ASP A 16 0.92 -4.54 -3.24
CA ASP A 16 0.46 -5.37 -4.35
C ASP A 16 -1.06 -5.58 -4.24
N LEU A 17 -1.78 -5.31 -5.31
CA LEU A 17 -3.25 -5.38 -5.29
C LEU A 17 -3.79 -6.80 -5.45
N TYR A 18 -2.99 -7.74 -5.88
CA TYR A 18 -3.38 -9.13 -5.98
C TYR A 18 -3.43 -9.81 -4.60
N ASP A 19 -2.30 -9.82 -3.90
CA ASP A 19 -2.11 -10.53 -2.63
C ASP A 19 -2.17 -9.62 -1.39
N ARG A 20 -2.25 -8.30 -1.58
CA ARG A 20 -2.21 -7.30 -0.50
C ARG A 20 -0.90 -7.30 0.28
N TYR A 21 0.16 -7.81 -0.30
CA TYR A 21 1.47 -7.82 0.31
C TYR A 21 2.17 -6.45 0.15
N PRO A 22 2.74 -5.88 1.22
CA PRO A 22 3.58 -4.69 1.15
C PRO A 22 4.89 -5.01 0.45
N VAL A 23 5.03 -4.66 -0.82
CA VAL A 23 6.23 -4.97 -1.63
C VAL A 23 7.39 -4.02 -1.38
N GLY A 24 7.15 -2.90 -0.74
CA GLY A 24 8.17 -1.94 -0.31
C GLY A 24 7.56 -0.91 0.63
N TYR A 25 8.31 -0.49 1.64
CA TYR A 25 7.92 0.60 2.52
C TYR A 25 9.14 1.31 3.12
N GLU A 26 8.95 2.57 3.47
CA GLU A 26 9.94 3.40 4.15
C GLU A 26 9.28 4.26 5.22
N ILE A 27 9.99 4.47 6.32
CA ILE A 27 9.57 5.33 7.43
C ILE A 27 10.56 6.49 7.54
N SER A 28 10.05 7.71 7.67
CA SER A 28 10.87 8.93 7.78
C SER A 28 10.21 9.93 8.70
N ASP A 29 10.99 10.85 9.22
CA ASP A 29 10.52 12.05 9.92
C ASP A 29 10.16 13.21 8.97
N HIS A 30 10.41 13.03 7.65
CA HIS A 30 10.11 14.01 6.61
C HIS A 30 9.17 13.45 5.55
N ASN A 31 8.14 14.23 5.21
CA ASN A 31 7.27 13.94 4.06
C ASN A 31 7.80 14.66 2.81
N ASN A 32 8.73 14.04 2.14
CA ASN A 32 9.40 14.57 0.96
C ASN A 32 9.36 13.56 -0.20
N ASN A 33 9.90 13.97 -1.36
CA ASN A 33 9.97 13.10 -2.53
C ASN A 33 10.89 11.88 -2.28
N GLU A 34 11.96 12.06 -1.50
CA GLU A 34 12.94 11.01 -1.24
C GLU A 34 12.31 9.82 -0.50
N LEU A 35 11.39 10.07 0.42
CA LEU A 35 10.62 9.02 1.09
C LEU A 35 9.92 8.09 0.08
N VAL A 36 9.23 8.65 -0.91
CA VAL A 36 8.52 7.88 -1.95
C VAL A 36 9.50 7.23 -2.91
N PHE A 37 10.57 7.92 -3.28
CA PHE A 37 11.59 7.40 -4.19
C PHE A 37 12.32 6.19 -3.58
N ASN A 38 12.67 6.26 -2.30
CA ASN A 38 13.29 5.14 -1.59
C ASN A 38 12.32 3.97 -1.46
N THR A 39 11.06 4.22 -1.11
CA THR A 39 10.02 3.18 -1.09
C THR A 39 9.93 2.44 -2.43
N PHE A 40 9.98 3.18 -3.54
CA PHE A 40 9.96 2.59 -4.87
C PHE A 40 11.22 1.77 -5.16
N ARG A 41 12.42 2.30 -4.83
CA ARG A 41 13.69 1.56 -4.99
C ARG A 41 13.68 0.24 -4.21
N THR A 42 13.28 0.30 -2.93
CA THR A 42 13.15 -0.90 -2.08
C THR A 42 12.20 -1.93 -2.71
N ALA A 43 11.06 -1.49 -3.25
CA ALA A 43 10.11 -2.38 -3.92
C ALA A 43 10.69 -3.03 -5.19
N VAL A 44 11.42 -2.28 -6.02
CA VAL A 44 12.05 -2.79 -7.25
C VAL A 44 13.18 -3.78 -6.92
N GLU A 45 14.01 -3.45 -5.94
CA GLU A 45 15.12 -4.32 -5.51
C GLU A 45 14.61 -5.65 -4.94
N ALA A 46 13.52 -5.62 -4.19
CA ALA A 46 12.89 -6.82 -3.63
C ALA A 46 12.14 -7.66 -4.67
N ASN A 47 11.79 -7.10 -5.84
CA ASN A 47 11.00 -7.76 -6.88
C ASN A 47 11.63 -7.56 -8.27
N PRO A 48 12.83 -8.10 -8.53
CA PRO A 48 13.53 -7.89 -9.77
C PRO A 48 12.77 -8.47 -10.96
N GLY A 49 12.66 -7.67 -12.03
CA GLY A 49 11.97 -8.08 -13.26
C GLY A 49 10.44 -7.93 -13.21
N ALA A 50 9.87 -7.42 -12.14
CA ALA A 50 8.44 -7.10 -12.08
C ALA A 50 8.15 -5.77 -12.80
N HIS A 51 7.16 -5.77 -13.71
CA HIS A 51 6.73 -4.58 -14.47
C HIS A 51 5.22 -4.34 -14.29
N PRO A 52 4.72 -4.12 -13.07
CA PRO A 52 3.30 -3.90 -12.82
C PRO A 52 2.83 -2.53 -13.32
N LEU A 53 1.51 -2.39 -13.49
CA LEU A 53 0.86 -1.08 -13.54
C LEU A 53 0.94 -0.43 -12.16
N PHE A 54 1.63 0.70 -12.05
CA PHE A 54 1.75 1.45 -10.80
C PHE A 54 0.58 2.41 -10.65
N HIS A 55 -0.27 2.19 -9.64
CA HIS A 55 -1.41 3.07 -9.36
C HIS A 55 -1.14 3.95 -8.14
N SER A 56 -1.42 5.25 -8.25
CA SER A 56 -1.29 6.21 -7.16
C SER A 56 -2.43 7.22 -7.13
N ASP A 57 -2.52 7.99 -6.07
CA ASP A 57 -3.27 9.25 -6.10
C ASP A 57 -2.50 10.33 -6.87
N GLY A 58 -3.10 11.53 -7.01
CA GLY A 58 -2.51 12.69 -7.67
C GLY A 58 -1.53 13.47 -6.78
N GLY A 59 -0.94 12.86 -5.77
CA GLY A 59 0.02 13.51 -4.86
C GLY A 59 1.23 14.06 -5.59
N PHE A 60 1.79 15.18 -5.09
CA PHE A 60 2.91 15.88 -5.74
C PHE A 60 4.16 15.01 -5.91
N GLN A 61 4.36 14.01 -5.04
CA GLN A 61 5.47 13.06 -5.13
C GLN A 61 5.34 12.16 -6.37
N TYR A 62 4.11 11.72 -6.67
CA TYR A 62 3.81 10.80 -7.78
C TYR A 62 3.70 11.50 -9.14
N THR A 63 3.42 12.81 -9.14
CA THR A 63 3.43 13.65 -10.35
C THR A 63 4.82 14.24 -10.65
N ASN A 64 5.79 14.03 -9.79
CA ASN A 64 7.16 14.50 -9.95
C ASN A 64 7.81 13.86 -11.19
N PRO A 65 8.41 14.65 -12.12
CA PRO A 65 9.05 14.11 -13.32
C PRO A 65 10.13 13.07 -13.05
N VAL A 66 10.84 13.18 -11.92
CA VAL A 66 11.85 12.19 -11.52
C VAL A 66 11.19 10.86 -11.22
N PHE A 67 10.07 10.84 -10.47
CA PHE A 67 9.34 9.62 -10.17
C PHE A 67 8.76 8.97 -11.43
N VAL A 68 8.16 9.76 -12.31
CA VAL A 68 7.64 9.28 -13.60
C VAL A 68 8.76 8.65 -14.44
N ARG A 69 9.96 9.25 -14.42
CA ARG A 69 11.13 8.67 -15.09
C ARG A 69 11.57 7.37 -14.45
N MET A 70 11.62 7.29 -13.11
CA MET A 70 11.95 6.06 -12.39
C MET A 70 11.03 4.90 -12.78
N LEU A 71 9.72 5.13 -12.91
CA LEU A 71 8.76 4.13 -13.39
C LEU A 71 9.11 3.65 -14.80
N LYS A 72 9.33 4.57 -15.74
CA LYS A 72 9.67 4.26 -17.13
C LYS A 72 10.98 3.49 -17.27
N ASP A 73 12.01 3.90 -16.52
CA ASP A 73 13.33 3.25 -16.51
C ASP A 73 13.24 1.80 -15.99
N ASN A 74 12.19 1.48 -15.22
CA ASN A 74 11.87 0.13 -14.74
C ASN A 74 10.77 -0.56 -15.57
N GLY A 75 10.40 -0.03 -16.75
CA GLY A 75 9.43 -0.65 -17.65
C GLY A 75 7.99 -0.65 -17.11
N MET A 76 7.67 0.26 -16.19
CA MET A 76 6.34 0.36 -15.56
C MET A 76 5.51 1.50 -16.17
N GLU A 77 4.21 1.28 -16.26
CA GLU A 77 3.23 2.30 -16.60
C GLU A 77 2.61 2.89 -15.33
N GLN A 78 2.23 4.18 -15.39
CA GLN A 78 1.57 4.86 -14.29
C GLN A 78 0.08 5.06 -14.56
N SER A 79 -0.74 4.71 -13.57
CA SER A 79 -2.16 5.04 -13.49
C SER A 79 -2.40 5.94 -12.27
N MET A 80 -3.32 6.88 -12.37
CA MET A 80 -3.66 7.77 -11.26
C MET A 80 -5.15 7.76 -10.97
N SER A 81 -5.49 7.86 -9.69
CA SER A 81 -6.86 8.09 -9.25
C SER A 81 -7.41 9.38 -9.87
N ARG A 82 -8.68 9.36 -10.24
CA ARG A 82 -9.38 10.57 -10.70
C ARG A 82 -9.46 11.58 -9.57
N VAL A 83 -9.44 12.85 -9.95
CA VAL A 83 -9.56 13.94 -8.97
C VAL A 83 -10.88 13.80 -8.19
N HIS A 84 -10.80 13.87 -6.86
CA HIS A 84 -11.92 13.67 -5.91
C HIS A 84 -12.59 12.28 -5.93
N CYS A 85 -11.97 11.25 -6.50
CA CYS A 85 -12.48 9.88 -6.51
C CYS A 85 -11.64 8.98 -5.59
N CYS A 86 -11.83 9.09 -4.28
CA CYS A 86 -11.16 8.23 -3.29
C CYS A 86 -11.42 6.72 -3.50
N ILE A 87 -12.55 6.36 -4.10
CA ILE A 87 -12.89 4.97 -4.46
C ILE A 87 -11.82 4.30 -5.32
N ASP A 88 -11.11 5.07 -6.16
CA ASP A 88 -10.10 4.52 -7.05
C ASP A 88 -8.87 3.98 -6.28
N ASN A 89 -8.66 4.41 -5.03
CA ASN A 89 -7.57 3.96 -4.15
C ASN A 89 -8.05 3.17 -2.92
N GLY A 90 -9.23 2.58 -2.99
CA GLY A 90 -9.88 1.87 -1.88
C GLY A 90 -9.01 0.85 -1.15
N PRO A 91 -8.19 0.00 -1.83
CA PRO A 91 -7.30 -0.94 -1.16
C PRO A 91 -6.28 -0.29 -0.23
N MET A 92 -5.67 0.83 -0.64
CA MET A 92 -4.71 1.57 0.18
C MET A 92 -5.42 2.27 1.35
N GLU A 93 -6.60 2.85 1.12
CA GLU A 93 -7.39 3.45 2.20
C GLU A 93 -7.77 2.41 3.25
N GLY A 94 -8.16 1.20 2.81
CA GLY A 94 -8.43 0.08 3.69
C GLY A 94 -7.21 -0.34 4.51
N PHE A 95 -6.05 -0.45 3.87
CA PHE A 95 -4.79 -0.76 4.54
C PHE A 95 -4.44 0.29 5.61
N TRP A 96 -4.50 1.58 5.27
CA TRP A 96 -4.24 2.67 6.22
C TRP A 96 -5.25 2.70 7.36
N GLY A 97 -6.51 2.39 7.10
CA GLY A 97 -7.56 2.30 8.13
C GLY A 97 -7.26 1.21 9.14
N ILE A 98 -6.90 0.01 8.68
CA ILE A 98 -6.56 -1.13 9.55
C ILE A 98 -5.30 -0.82 10.36
N LEU A 99 -4.23 -0.36 9.72
CA LEU A 99 -2.98 -0.01 10.38
C LEU A 99 -3.22 1.01 11.51
N LYS A 100 -3.93 2.09 11.23
CA LYS A 100 -4.22 3.13 12.24
C LYS A 100 -5.04 2.57 13.40
N CYS A 101 -6.05 1.77 13.09
CA CYS A 101 -6.92 1.17 14.11
C CYS A 101 -6.14 0.22 15.01
N GLU A 102 -5.30 -0.65 14.44
CA GLU A 102 -4.61 -1.70 15.19
C GLU A 102 -3.38 -1.18 15.94
N ILE A 103 -2.60 -0.24 15.37
CA ILE A 103 -1.45 0.37 16.07
C ILE A 103 -1.91 1.20 17.29
N TYR A 104 -3.01 1.93 17.17
CA TYR A 104 -3.51 2.75 18.28
C TYR A 104 -4.65 2.07 19.07
N HIS A 105 -4.74 0.75 18.98
CA HIS A 105 -5.78 -0.02 19.67
C HIS A 105 -5.76 0.24 21.18
N TYR A 106 -6.96 0.36 21.78
CA TYR A 106 -7.14 0.71 23.20
C TYR A 106 -6.47 2.02 23.64
N GLY A 107 -6.25 2.96 22.71
CA GLY A 107 -5.63 4.24 23.05
C GLY A 107 -4.12 4.15 23.36
N LYS A 108 -3.44 3.10 22.89
CA LYS A 108 -1.99 2.96 22.99
C LYS A 108 -1.31 4.23 22.51
N LYS A 109 -0.34 4.71 23.27
CA LYS A 109 0.48 5.87 22.95
C LYS A 109 1.93 5.42 22.88
N TYR A 110 2.68 6.08 22.03
CA TYR A 110 4.12 5.88 21.89
C TYR A 110 4.80 7.14 22.40
N GLU A 111 5.78 6.99 23.27
CA GLU A 111 6.48 8.11 23.91
C GLU A 111 7.61 8.61 23.04
N THR A 112 8.24 7.72 22.28
CA THR A 112 9.35 8.05 21.39
C THR A 112 9.04 7.73 19.92
N ARG A 113 9.85 8.27 19.00
CA ARG A 113 9.77 7.94 17.57
C ARG A 113 10.17 6.50 17.32
N GLU A 114 11.19 6.05 18.00
CA GLU A 114 11.75 4.71 17.90
C GLU A 114 10.71 3.65 18.28
N GLU A 115 9.98 3.87 19.37
CA GLU A 115 8.87 2.99 19.76
C GLU A 115 7.74 2.93 18.71
N LEU A 116 7.41 4.08 18.13
CA LEU A 116 6.38 4.14 17.08
C LEU A 116 6.87 3.47 15.79
N GLU A 117 8.11 3.70 15.41
CA GLU A 117 8.72 3.08 14.23
C GLU A 117 8.78 1.56 14.36
N GLU A 118 9.24 1.05 15.50
CA GLU A 118 9.27 -0.39 15.77
C GLU A 118 7.86 -0.99 15.73
N ALA A 119 6.89 -0.35 16.36
CA ALA A 119 5.51 -0.82 16.31
C ALA A 119 4.93 -0.86 14.88
N ILE A 120 5.29 0.10 14.01
CA ILE A 120 4.89 0.10 12.60
C ILE A 120 5.54 -1.08 11.87
N ARG A 121 6.85 -1.31 12.07
CA ARG A 121 7.59 -2.43 11.45
C ARG A 121 7.05 -3.79 11.89
N GLU A 122 6.85 -3.98 13.18
CA GLU A 122 6.23 -5.20 13.74
C GLU A 122 4.83 -5.41 13.19
N TRP A 123 4.03 -4.35 13.09
CA TRP A 123 2.67 -4.46 12.56
C TRP A 123 2.67 -4.82 11.07
N ILE A 124 3.57 -4.26 10.25
CA ILE A 124 3.67 -4.60 8.82
C ILE A 124 4.06 -6.08 8.67
N ARG A 125 5.00 -6.58 9.47
CA ARG A 125 5.35 -8.00 9.50
C ARG A 125 4.15 -8.87 9.87
N TYR A 126 3.47 -8.54 10.99
CA TYR A 126 2.26 -9.24 11.40
C TYR A 126 1.19 -9.23 10.31
N TYR A 127 0.93 -8.08 9.70
CA TYR A 127 -0.04 -7.95 8.61
C TYR A 127 0.29 -8.86 7.43
N SER A 128 1.56 -8.95 7.08
CA SER A 128 2.05 -9.72 5.94
C SER A 128 2.02 -11.23 6.19
N ASP A 129 2.52 -11.64 7.35
CA ASP A 129 2.91 -13.04 7.60
C ASP A 129 1.92 -13.79 8.50
N GLU A 130 1.16 -13.08 9.34
CA GLU A 130 0.34 -13.70 10.38
C GLU A 130 -1.14 -13.30 10.33
N ARG A 131 -1.45 -12.10 9.77
CA ARG A 131 -2.81 -11.59 9.76
C ARG A 131 -3.63 -12.21 8.63
N TYR A 132 -4.54 -13.12 8.99
CA TYR A 132 -5.48 -13.71 8.03
C TYR A 132 -6.41 -12.68 7.40
N GLN A 133 -6.67 -12.84 6.11
CA GLN A 133 -7.58 -11.99 5.37
C GLN A 133 -8.77 -12.80 4.83
N ARG A 134 -9.97 -12.39 5.22
CA ARG A 134 -11.22 -13.04 4.80
C ARG A 134 -11.35 -13.15 3.28
N ARG A 135 -10.80 -12.16 2.55
CA ARG A 135 -10.76 -12.13 1.09
C ARG A 135 -10.08 -13.37 0.49
N PHE A 136 -9.09 -13.91 1.17
CA PHE A 136 -8.25 -15.02 0.71
C PHE A 136 -8.66 -16.38 1.30
N GLY A 137 -9.86 -16.46 1.89
CA GLY A 137 -10.30 -17.71 2.49
C GLY A 137 -9.46 -18.12 3.70
N VAL A 138 -9.11 -17.13 4.57
CA VAL A 138 -8.31 -17.36 5.78
C VAL A 138 -6.83 -17.66 5.48
N LYS A 139 -6.25 -16.92 4.52
CA LYS A 139 -4.81 -16.91 4.27
C LYS A 139 -4.21 -15.55 4.55
N THR A 140 -2.91 -15.53 4.82
CA THR A 140 -2.13 -14.29 4.93
C THR A 140 -1.73 -13.77 3.54
N PRO A 141 -1.36 -12.48 3.41
CA PRO A 141 -0.77 -11.96 2.18
C PRO A 141 0.45 -12.75 1.70
N TYR A 142 1.32 -13.15 2.63
CA TYR A 142 2.53 -13.94 2.32
C TYR A 142 2.20 -15.33 1.76
N GLU A 143 1.23 -16.03 2.34
CA GLU A 143 0.78 -17.35 1.84
C GLU A 143 0.23 -17.24 0.42
N VAL A 144 -0.62 -16.24 0.16
CA VAL A 144 -1.18 -16.00 -1.20
C VAL A 144 -0.08 -15.69 -2.20
N ARG A 145 0.88 -14.82 -1.82
CA ARG A 145 2.04 -14.47 -2.65
C ARG A 145 2.90 -15.68 -2.98
N SER A 146 3.25 -16.45 -1.97
CA SER A 146 4.09 -17.65 -2.12
C SER A 146 3.44 -18.70 -3.01
N GLU A 147 2.13 -18.93 -2.84
CA GLU A 147 1.38 -19.84 -3.72
C GLU A 147 1.32 -19.35 -5.17
N ALA A 148 1.13 -18.05 -5.37
CA ALA A 148 1.07 -17.46 -6.70
C ALA A 148 2.39 -17.55 -7.45
N LEU A 149 3.51 -17.29 -6.76
CA LEU A 149 4.84 -17.38 -7.34
C LEU A 149 5.26 -18.82 -7.73
N CYS A 150 4.66 -19.82 -7.08
CA CYS A 150 4.91 -21.24 -7.37
C CYS A 150 3.92 -21.85 -8.38
N ASN A 151 2.94 -21.09 -8.88
CA ASN A 151 1.86 -21.63 -9.71
C ASN A 151 1.72 -20.86 -11.03
N GLU A 152 1.81 -21.54 -12.15
CA GLU A 152 1.59 -20.96 -13.48
C GLU A 152 0.17 -20.38 -13.67
N ASN A 153 -0.80 -20.89 -12.93
CA ASN A 153 -2.21 -20.44 -12.96
C ASN A 153 -2.68 -20.07 -11.55
N PRO A 154 -2.24 -18.92 -11.00
CA PRO A 154 -2.58 -18.54 -9.65
C PRO A 154 -4.08 -18.29 -9.48
N VAL A 155 -4.59 -18.61 -8.28
CA VAL A 155 -5.99 -18.41 -7.91
C VAL A 155 -6.38 -16.95 -8.05
N GLN A 156 -7.48 -16.68 -8.73
CA GLN A 156 -8.01 -15.32 -8.86
C GLN A 156 -8.90 -14.98 -7.67
N TYR A 157 -8.63 -13.81 -7.07
CA TYR A 157 -9.42 -13.26 -5.96
C TYR A 157 -10.21 -12.05 -6.47
N PRO A 158 -11.45 -12.22 -6.95
CA PRO A 158 -12.23 -11.10 -7.47
C PRO A 158 -12.45 -10.04 -6.39
N ILE A 159 -12.28 -8.79 -6.77
CA ILE A 159 -12.64 -7.67 -5.90
C ILE A 159 -14.17 -7.59 -5.89
N PRO A 160 -14.82 -7.74 -4.72
CA PRO A 160 -16.28 -7.56 -4.65
C PRO A 160 -16.62 -6.14 -5.11
N GLU A 161 -17.42 -6.03 -6.16
CA GLU A 161 -17.88 -4.71 -6.60
C GLU A 161 -18.72 -4.08 -5.48
N ASN A 162 -18.25 -2.96 -4.97
CA ASN A 162 -19.01 -2.19 -4.00
C ASN A 162 -20.31 -1.68 -4.66
N LYS A 163 -21.46 -1.83 -3.99
CA LYS A 163 -22.77 -1.36 -4.48
C LYS A 163 -22.75 0.12 -4.87
N ALA A 164 -21.95 0.95 -4.19
CA ALA A 164 -21.77 2.35 -4.55
C ALA A 164 -21.04 2.52 -5.89
N ILE A 165 -20.04 1.68 -6.18
CA ILE A 165 -19.32 1.67 -7.46
C ILE A 165 -20.26 1.20 -8.59
N GLN A 166 -21.05 0.15 -8.35
CA GLN A 166 -22.05 -0.32 -9.32
C GLN A 166 -23.05 0.78 -9.64
N LYS A 167 -23.59 1.45 -8.60
CA LYS A 167 -24.51 2.57 -8.77
C LYS A 167 -23.88 3.74 -9.54
N TYR A 168 -22.64 4.09 -9.22
CA TYR A 168 -21.91 5.14 -9.91
C TYR A 168 -21.69 4.79 -11.39
N LYS A 169 -21.23 3.56 -11.69
CA LYS A 169 -21.05 3.08 -13.07
C LYS A 169 -22.36 3.12 -13.85
N ALA A 170 -23.45 2.65 -13.27
CA ALA A 170 -24.78 2.66 -13.90
C ALA A 170 -25.30 4.08 -14.20
N THR A 171 -24.87 5.09 -13.42
CA THR A 171 -25.33 6.48 -13.60
C THR A 171 -24.47 7.27 -14.59
N HIS A 172 -23.18 6.92 -14.79
CA HIS A 172 -22.22 7.73 -15.53
C HIS A 172 -21.65 7.05 -16.79
N TYR A 173 -21.91 5.77 -16.97
CA TYR A 173 -21.40 4.95 -18.09
C TYR A 173 -22.48 4.08 -18.77
N ALA A 174 -23.76 4.40 -18.53
CA ALA A 174 -24.91 3.80 -19.21
C ALA A 174 -25.24 4.55 -20.50
#